data_a434f6cb08bf2416b534c77fff474d4b
#
_entry.id   a434f6cb08bf2416b534c77fff474d4b
#
_cell.length_a   1.000
_cell.length_b   1.000
_cell.length_c   1.000
_cell.angle_alpha   90.00
_cell.angle_beta   90.00
_cell.angle_gamma   90.00
#
_symmetry.space_group_name_H-M   'P 1'
#
loop_
_entity.id
_entity.type
_entity.pdbx_description
1 polymer ?
#
loop_
_entity_poly.entity_id
_entity_poly.type
_entity_poly.pdbx_seq_one_letter_code
_entity_poly.pdbx_strand_id
1 'polypeptide(L)'
;MLEILREYGLMLLIGEYPHGKLGGLALTLIISVVSLIVTFPCAVMIALARTGQSRIFKALAGGFVHSVRAIPLLMLIFWAYFALPLVIGFPIDATYTLIIAIVIYQAAYLGEIIAAGIEGLPKGQTEAAKALGLGYVPTTFRVILPQALFNVIPGIVNQLTTIIKETSLGSIIAVSELSYVMLQVNSNEVTKPLQIFGILAATYFILCFALSQATGWLERRIAGKRTGRVVVEAVA
;
A
#
# COMPACT_ATOMS: atom_id res chain seq x y z
N MET A 1 29.48 -7.26 -9.88
CA MET A 1 28.44 -7.06 -8.84
C MET A 1 29.04 -6.64 -7.51
N LEU A 2 29.99 -7.38 -6.91
CA LEU A 2 30.62 -7.00 -5.63
C LEU A 2 31.33 -5.65 -5.68
N GLU A 3 32.00 -5.34 -6.77
CA GLU A 3 32.66 -4.06 -6.99
C GLU A 3 31.66 -2.87 -6.95
N ILE A 4 30.54 -3.00 -7.66
CA ILE A 4 29.45 -2.00 -7.68
C ILE A 4 28.86 -1.82 -6.28
N LEU A 5 28.61 -2.91 -5.54
CA LEU A 5 28.10 -2.85 -4.18
C LEU A 5 29.11 -2.22 -3.21
N ARG A 6 30.40 -2.42 -3.41
CA ARG A 6 31.45 -1.81 -2.60
C ARG A 6 31.58 -0.31 -2.85
N GLU A 7 31.44 0.11 -4.10
CA GLU A 7 31.59 1.51 -4.51
C GLU A 7 30.32 2.33 -4.27
N TYR A 8 29.16 1.80 -4.69
CA TYR A 8 27.88 2.52 -4.65
C TYR A 8 26.92 2.04 -3.55
N GLY A 9 27.32 1.05 -2.73
CA GLY A 9 26.41 0.44 -1.75
C GLY A 9 25.78 1.42 -0.78
N LEU A 10 26.53 2.41 -0.29
CA LEU A 10 26.00 3.45 0.58
C LEU A 10 24.98 4.33 -0.16
N MET A 11 25.30 4.71 -1.39
CA MET A 11 24.40 5.50 -2.24
C MET A 11 23.10 4.72 -2.56
N LEU A 12 23.18 3.42 -2.76
CA LEU A 12 22.00 2.57 -2.96
C LEU A 12 21.14 2.45 -1.72
N LEU A 13 21.73 2.51 -0.53
CA LEU A 13 21.01 2.43 0.74
C LEU A 13 20.34 3.75 1.12
N ILE A 14 21.06 4.87 1.08
CA ILE A 14 20.61 6.16 1.63
C ILE A 14 20.71 7.35 0.65
N GLY A 15 21.06 7.10 -0.61
CA GLY A 15 21.25 8.15 -1.61
C GLY A 15 22.51 8.97 -1.34
N GLU A 16 22.42 10.28 -1.48
CA GLU A 16 23.53 11.23 -1.26
C GLU A 16 23.64 11.71 0.20
N TYR A 17 22.78 11.20 1.10
CA TYR A 17 22.82 11.60 2.51
C TYR A 17 24.14 11.16 3.20
N PRO A 18 24.79 11.99 4.09
CA PRO A 18 24.28 13.26 4.64
C PRO A 18 24.62 14.52 3.81
N HIS A 19 25.40 14.41 2.74
CA HIS A 19 25.86 15.56 1.96
C HIS A 19 24.84 16.08 0.94
N GLY A 20 23.80 15.29 0.67
CA GLY A 20 22.71 15.61 -0.25
C GLY A 20 21.37 15.09 0.25
N LYS A 21 20.42 14.89 -0.68
CA LYS A 21 19.07 14.41 -0.36
C LYS A 21 19.09 12.93 0.03
N LEU A 22 18.24 12.58 1.01
CA LEU A 22 17.95 11.18 1.33
C LEU A 22 17.36 10.50 0.08
N GLY A 23 17.86 9.29 -0.21
CA GLY A 23 17.46 8.54 -1.41
C GLY A 23 17.59 7.04 -1.22
N GLY A 24 17.71 6.34 -2.34
CA GLY A 24 17.94 4.90 -2.39
C GLY A 24 16.85 4.09 -1.70
N LEU A 25 17.25 2.96 -1.14
CA LEU A 25 16.38 2.01 -0.45
C LEU A 25 15.66 2.63 0.75
N ALA A 26 16.34 3.51 1.50
CA ALA A 26 15.74 4.17 2.66
C ALA A 26 14.54 5.02 2.24
N LEU A 27 14.66 5.82 1.18
CA LEU A 27 13.55 6.63 0.68
C LEU A 27 12.42 5.76 0.12
N THR A 28 12.73 4.68 -0.60
CA THR A 28 11.74 3.68 -1.05
C THR A 28 10.89 3.17 0.11
N LEU A 29 11.54 2.77 1.21
CA LEU A 29 10.84 2.26 2.40
C LEU A 29 10.04 3.34 3.12
N ILE A 30 10.58 4.55 3.25
CA ILE A 30 9.87 5.68 3.86
C ILE A 30 8.61 6.03 3.07
N ILE A 31 8.73 6.20 1.75
CA ILE A 31 7.57 6.47 0.88
C ILE A 31 6.53 5.36 1.03
N SER A 32 6.96 4.10 1.02
CA SER A 32 6.04 2.96 1.11
C SER A 32 5.28 2.93 2.43
N VAL A 33 5.98 3.12 3.55
CA VAL A 33 5.36 3.11 4.88
C VAL A 33 4.45 4.32 5.08
N VAL A 34 4.90 5.51 4.71
CA VAL A 34 4.10 6.75 4.80
C VAL A 34 2.84 6.63 3.92
N SER A 35 3.01 6.16 2.68
CA SER A 35 1.86 5.95 1.78
C SER A 35 0.86 4.95 2.37
N LEU A 36 1.30 3.83 2.95
CA LEU A 36 0.41 2.86 3.57
C LEU A 36 -0.32 3.44 4.79
N ILE A 37 0.39 4.17 5.66
CA ILE A 37 -0.20 4.81 6.85
C ILE A 37 -1.31 5.79 6.46
N VAL A 38 -1.08 6.60 5.41
CA VAL A 38 -2.08 7.57 4.93
C VAL A 38 -3.20 6.88 4.14
N THR A 39 -2.87 5.85 3.36
CA THR A 39 -3.84 5.04 2.62
C THR A 39 -4.85 4.36 3.54
N PHE A 40 -4.41 3.85 4.69
CA PHE A 40 -5.23 3.02 5.57
C PHE A 40 -6.53 3.72 6.03
N PRO A 41 -6.51 4.93 6.62
CA PRO A 41 -7.75 5.62 7.01
C PRO A 41 -8.64 5.96 5.80
N CYS A 42 -8.07 6.32 4.65
CA CYS A 42 -8.84 6.57 3.43
C CYS A 42 -9.54 5.29 2.95
N ALA A 43 -8.84 4.15 2.98
CA ALA A 43 -9.38 2.85 2.61
C ALA A 43 -10.51 2.39 3.56
N VAL A 44 -10.37 2.63 4.87
CA VAL A 44 -11.44 2.36 5.86
C VAL A 44 -12.68 3.20 5.55
N MET A 45 -12.51 4.48 5.25
CA MET A 45 -13.65 5.35 4.87
C MET A 45 -14.34 4.86 3.60
N ILE A 46 -13.58 4.48 2.58
CA ILE A 46 -14.12 3.90 1.33
C ILE A 46 -14.87 2.60 1.62
N ALA A 47 -14.29 1.69 2.41
CA ALA A 47 -14.92 0.43 2.78
C ALA A 47 -16.25 0.64 3.53
N LEU A 48 -16.28 1.55 4.50
CA LEU A 48 -17.50 1.89 5.25
C LEU A 48 -18.57 2.54 4.35
N ALA A 49 -18.15 3.39 3.40
CA ALA A 49 -19.08 3.96 2.41
C ALA A 49 -19.65 2.89 1.49
N ARG A 50 -18.82 1.92 1.06
CA ARG A 50 -19.21 0.80 0.19
C ARG A 50 -20.17 -0.18 0.86
N THR A 51 -19.95 -0.51 2.13
CA THR A 51 -20.74 -1.49 2.89
C THR A 51 -21.88 -0.86 3.70
N GLY A 52 -21.89 0.47 3.84
CA GLY A 52 -22.87 1.24 4.63
C GLY A 52 -24.32 1.13 4.12
N GLN A 53 -25.25 1.81 4.77
CA GLN A 53 -26.68 1.77 4.42
C GLN A 53 -27.08 2.78 3.33
N SER A 54 -26.33 3.88 3.19
CA SER A 54 -26.67 4.96 2.26
C SER A 54 -26.35 4.58 0.81
N ARG A 55 -27.35 4.59 -0.06
CA ARG A 55 -27.18 4.35 -1.51
C ARG A 55 -26.28 5.39 -2.17
N ILE A 56 -26.33 6.64 -1.70
CA ILE A 56 -25.54 7.75 -2.25
C ILE A 56 -24.05 7.50 -1.97
N PHE A 57 -23.68 7.21 -0.71
CA PHE A 57 -22.27 6.93 -0.36
C PHE A 57 -21.74 5.67 -1.06
N LYS A 58 -22.57 4.63 -1.21
CA LYS A 58 -22.20 3.45 -2.00
C LYS A 58 -21.92 3.79 -3.45
N ALA A 59 -22.77 4.58 -4.08
CA ALA A 59 -22.60 4.96 -5.48
C ALA A 59 -21.36 5.85 -5.68
N LEU A 60 -21.14 6.84 -4.81
CA LEU A 60 -19.97 7.72 -4.87
C LEU A 60 -18.66 6.95 -4.65
N ALA A 61 -18.58 6.14 -3.59
CA ALA A 61 -17.41 5.31 -3.31
C ALA A 61 -17.18 4.28 -4.42
N GLY A 62 -18.24 3.68 -4.95
CA GLY A 62 -18.18 2.76 -6.09
C GLY A 62 -17.64 3.45 -7.34
N GLY A 63 -18.17 4.62 -7.69
CA GLY A 63 -17.71 5.44 -8.81
C GLY A 63 -16.24 5.81 -8.67
N PHE A 64 -15.82 6.29 -7.49
CA PHE A 64 -14.41 6.60 -7.20
C PHE A 64 -13.51 5.37 -7.41
N VAL A 65 -13.84 4.25 -6.80
CA VAL A 65 -13.05 3.00 -6.89
C VAL A 65 -12.94 2.53 -8.35
N HIS A 66 -14.05 2.50 -9.09
CA HIS A 66 -14.03 2.08 -10.50
C HIS A 66 -13.20 3.04 -11.36
N SER A 67 -13.33 4.36 -11.17
CA SER A 67 -12.58 5.35 -11.93
C SER A 67 -11.07 5.24 -11.67
N VAL A 68 -10.66 5.17 -10.40
CA VAL A 68 -9.24 5.07 -10.04
C VAL A 68 -8.62 3.76 -10.56
N ARG A 69 -9.32 2.64 -10.41
CA ARG A 69 -8.83 1.33 -10.87
C ARG A 69 -8.82 1.16 -12.39
N ALA A 70 -9.56 1.98 -13.12
CA ALA A 70 -9.58 1.99 -14.59
C ALA A 70 -8.37 2.71 -15.19
N ILE A 71 -7.63 3.51 -14.41
CA ILE A 71 -6.49 4.30 -14.86
C ILE A 71 -5.19 3.62 -14.38
N PRO A 72 -4.15 3.46 -15.22
CA PRO A 72 -2.84 3.02 -14.76
C PRO A 72 -2.24 4.00 -13.74
N LEU A 73 -1.61 3.50 -12.66
CA LEU A 73 -0.97 4.34 -11.65
C LEU A 73 0.05 5.33 -12.27
N LEU A 74 0.82 4.88 -13.26
CA LEU A 74 1.76 5.74 -13.97
C LEU A 74 1.09 6.99 -14.56
N MET A 75 -0.09 6.84 -15.17
CA MET A 75 -0.84 7.97 -15.72
C MET A 75 -1.33 8.92 -14.62
N LEU A 76 -1.75 8.37 -13.48
CA LEU A 76 -2.15 9.18 -12.33
C LEU A 76 -0.96 10.00 -11.80
N ILE A 77 0.24 9.40 -11.72
CA ILE A 77 1.47 10.10 -11.33
C ILE A 77 1.78 11.23 -12.31
N PHE A 78 1.72 10.97 -13.62
CA PHE A 78 1.97 12.00 -14.63
C PHE A 78 0.97 13.17 -14.54
N TRP A 79 -0.30 12.88 -14.39
CA TRP A 79 -1.31 13.94 -14.24
C TRP A 79 -1.11 14.72 -12.95
N ALA A 80 -0.80 14.06 -11.84
CA ALA A 80 -0.52 14.72 -10.59
C ALA A 80 0.75 15.59 -10.67
N TYR A 81 1.77 15.17 -11.38
CA TYR A 81 3.05 15.89 -11.46
C TYR A 81 3.04 17.01 -12.51
N PHE A 82 2.48 16.77 -13.70
CA PHE A 82 2.53 17.73 -14.79
C PHE A 82 1.27 18.58 -14.94
N ALA A 83 0.09 17.99 -14.77
CA ALA A 83 -1.18 18.70 -15.02
C ALA A 83 -1.72 19.43 -13.77
N LEU A 84 -1.60 18.82 -12.58
CA LEU A 84 -2.13 19.42 -11.37
C LEU A 84 -1.51 20.79 -11.03
N PRO A 85 -0.19 21.02 -11.14
CA PRO A 85 0.43 22.32 -10.92
C PRO A 85 -0.13 23.44 -11.82
N LEU A 86 -0.52 23.10 -13.06
CA LEU A 86 -1.14 24.07 -13.99
C LEU A 86 -2.52 24.53 -13.52
N VAL A 87 -3.23 23.66 -12.80
CA VAL A 87 -4.57 23.96 -12.26
C VAL A 87 -4.48 24.73 -10.95
N ILE A 88 -3.58 24.33 -10.04
CA ILE A 88 -3.46 24.95 -8.71
C ILE A 88 -2.55 26.19 -8.69
N GLY A 89 -1.73 26.39 -9.74
CA GLY A 89 -0.89 27.57 -9.92
C GLY A 89 0.48 27.51 -9.20
N PHE A 90 0.86 26.39 -8.58
CA PHE A 90 2.18 26.20 -7.96
C PHE A 90 2.68 24.76 -8.09
N PRO A 91 4.03 24.54 -8.16
CA PRO A 91 4.60 23.20 -8.24
C PRO A 91 4.50 22.48 -6.90
N ILE A 92 4.29 21.15 -6.96
CA ILE A 92 4.37 20.24 -5.82
C ILE A 92 5.67 19.44 -5.95
N ASP A 93 6.38 19.24 -4.82
CA ASP A 93 7.57 18.38 -4.82
C ASP A 93 7.24 16.97 -5.34
N ALA A 94 8.17 16.39 -6.12
CA ALA A 94 7.99 15.10 -6.77
C ALA A 94 7.70 13.97 -5.76
N THR A 95 8.34 13.99 -4.59
CA THR A 95 8.16 12.97 -3.56
C THR A 95 6.75 13.03 -2.96
N TYR A 96 6.25 14.23 -2.65
CA TYR A 96 4.87 14.40 -2.18
C TYR A 96 3.85 14.05 -3.25
N THR A 97 4.12 14.41 -4.51
CA THR A 97 3.26 14.04 -5.63
C THR A 97 3.14 12.52 -5.77
N LEU A 98 4.27 11.81 -5.68
CA LEU A 98 4.31 10.35 -5.72
C LEU A 98 3.50 9.73 -4.57
N ILE A 99 3.70 10.22 -3.32
CA ILE A 99 2.96 9.74 -2.16
C ILE A 99 1.47 9.94 -2.34
N ILE A 100 1.03 11.14 -2.76
CA ILE A 100 -0.40 11.45 -2.97
C ILE A 100 -1.00 10.54 -4.05
N ALA A 101 -0.31 10.36 -5.18
CA ALA A 101 -0.78 9.50 -6.25
C ALA A 101 -0.92 8.03 -5.80
N ILE A 102 0.08 7.50 -5.09
CA ILE A 102 0.03 6.15 -4.51
C ILE A 102 -1.12 6.05 -3.49
N VAL A 103 -1.28 7.03 -2.60
CA VAL A 103 -2.37 7.04 -1.60
C VAL A 103 -3.74 6.98 -2.25
N ILE A 104 -4.01 7.83 -3.24
CA ILE A 104 -5.29 7.84 -3.96
C ILE A 104 -5.53 6.48 -4.64
N TYR A 105 -4.53 5.98 -5.33
CA TYR A 105 -4.61 4.72 -6.06
C TYR A 105 -4.84 3.54 -5.12
N GLN A 106 -4.01 3.43 -4.10
CA GLN A 106 -4.04 2.31 -3.17
C GLN A 106 -5.22 2.37 -2.20
N ALA A 107 -5.77 3.55 -1.91
CA ALA A 107 -7.00 3.65 -1.12
C ALA A 107 -8.19 2.96 -1.81
N ALA A 108 -8.26 3.01 -3.15
CA ALA A 108 -9.30 2.30 -3.90
C ALA A 108 -9.15 0.77 -3.81
N TYR A 109 -7.92 0.26 -3.87
CA TYR A 109 -7.65 -1.18 -3.77
C TYR A 109 -7.80 -1.71 -2.35
N LEU A 110 -7.19 -1.06 -1.38
CA LEU A 110 -7.26 -1.46 0.03
C LEU A 110 -8.69 -1.29 0.58
N GLY A 111 -9.42 -0.28 0.10
CA GLY A 111 -10.83 -0.07 0.44
C GLY A 111 -11.71 -1.27 0.06
N GLU A 112 -11.51 -1.84 -1.11
CA GLU A 112 -12.21 -3.06 -1.54
C GLU A 112 -11.80 -4.29 -0.71
N ILE A 113 -10.51 -4.42 -0.35
CA ILE A 113 -10.05 -5.51 0.53
C ILE A 113 -10.74 -5.43 1.89
N ILE A 114 -10.83 -4.22 2.48
CA ILE A 114 -11.49 -4.02 3.78
C ILE A 114 -13.00 -4.22 3.63
N ALA A 115 -13.63 -3.74 2.56
CA ALA A 115 -15.05 -3.97 2.30
C ALA A 115 -15.39 -5.47 2.20
N ALA A 116 -14.58 -6.23 1.46
CA ALA A 116 -14.71 -7.69 1.39
C ALA A 116 -14.52 -8.35 2.76
N GLY A 117 -13.61 -7.82 3.59
CA GLY A 117 -13.43 -8.27 4.98
C GLY A 117 -14.66 -8.02 5.86
N ILE A 118 -15.35 -6.90 5.66
CA ILE A 118 -16.62 -6.59 6.36
C ILE A 118 -17.74 -7.52 5.88
N GLU A 119 -17.90 -7.68 4.57
CA GLU A 119 -18.94 -8.50 3.96
C GLU A 119 -18.75 -10.00 4.23
N GLY A 120 -17.51 -10.44 4.40
CA GLY A 120 -17.14 -11.82 4.72
C GLY A 120 -17.40 -12.24 6.18
N LEU A 121 -17.85 -11.32 7.05
CA LEU A 121 -18.20 -11.69 8.43
C LEU A 121 -19.58 -12.39 8.48
N PRO A 122 -19.76 -13.38 9.38
CA PRO A 122 -21.05 -14.03 9.58
C PRO A 122 -22.13 -13.02 9.95
N LYS A 123 -23.30 -13.10 9.31
CA LYS A 123 -24.45 -12.20 9.58
C LYS A 123 -24.90 -12.23 11.05
N GLY A 124 -24.73 -13.35 11.74
CA GLY A 124 -25.02 -13.51 13.15
C GLY A 124 -24.31 -12.52 14.07
N GLN A 125 -23.13 -12.00 13.70
CA GLN A 125 -22.45 -10.93 14.44
C GLN A 125 -23.27 -9.63 14.47
N THR A 126 -23.84 -9.26 13.34
CA THR A 126 -24.71 -8.07 13.22
C THR A 126 -26.06 -8.31 13.92
N GLU A 127 -26.62 -9.51 13.81
CA GLU A 127 -27.90 -9.90 14.41
C GLU A 127 -27.78 -9.93 15.94
N ALA A 128 -26.73 -10.52 16.50
CA ALA A 128 -26.45 -10.54 17.92
C ALA A 128 -26.27 -9.12 18.50
N ALA A 129 -25.53 -8.26 17.79
CA ALA A 129 -25.35 -6.86 18.20
C ALA A 129 -26.70 -6.11 18.25
N LYS A 130 -27.57 -6.32 17.28
CA LYS A 130 -28.93 -5.74 17.25
C LYS A 130 -29.83 -6.30 18.38
N ALA A 131 -29.76 -7.59 18.67
CA ALA A 131 -30.49 -8.21 19.74
C ALA A 131 -30.10 -7.62 21.11
N LEU A 132 -28.86 -7.15 21.27
CA LEU A 132 -28.38 -6.42 22.44
C LEU A 132 -28.74 -4.92 22.44
N GLY A 133 -29.57 -4.47 21.47
CA GLY A 133 -30.01 -3.07 21.37
C GLY A 133 -28.97 -2.13 20.77
N LEU A 134 -27.87 -2.62 20.19
CA LEU A 134 -26.86 -1.77 19.56
C LEU A 134 -27.39 -1.19 18.24
N GLY A 135 -27.31 0.14 18.11
CA GLY A 135 -27.59 0.84 16.86
C GLY A 135 -26.52 0.59 15.80
N TYR A 136 -26.72 1.12 14.58
CA TYR A 136 -25.84 0.92 13.44
C TYR A 136 -24.39 1.31 13.71
N VAL A 137 -24.15 2.51 14.24
CA VAL A 137 -22.79 3.03 14.47
C VAL A 137 -22.02 2.18 15.51
N PRO A 138 -22.54 1.92 16.72
CA PRO A 138 -21.87 1.03 17.67
C PRO A 138 -21.64 -0.39 17.10
N THR A 139 -22.60 -0.97 16.39
CA THR A 139 -22.43 -2.27 15.74
C THR A 139 -21.27 -2.24 14.75
N THR A 140 -21.22 -1.22 13.89
CA THR A 140 -20.17 -1.11 12.86
C THR A 140 -18.79 -0.91 13.47
N PHE A 141 -18.63 0.06 14.38
CA PHE A 141 -17.29 0.45 14.88
C PHE A 141 -16.79 -0.41 16.04
N ARG A 142 -17.67 -0.99 16.87
CA ARG A 142 -17.26 -1.79 18.04
C ARG A 142 -17.29 -3.30 17.79
N VAL A 143 -18.09 -3.77 16.82
CA VAL A 143 -18.27 -5.21 16.59
C VAL A 143 -17.69 -5.63 15.23
N ILE A 144 -18.15 -5.02 14.14
CA ILE A 144 -17.86 -5.48 12.79
C ILE A 144 -16.46 -5.05 12.33
N LEU A 145 -16.17 -3.73 12.37
CA LEU A 145 -14.92 -3.19 11.84
C LEU A 145 -13.66 -3.78 12.48
N PRO A 146 -13.55 -3.92 13.83
CA PRO A 146 -12.36 -4.52 14.44
C PRO A 146 -12.13 -5.97 14.00
N GLN A 147 -13.20 -6.76 13.87
CA GLN A 147 -13.12 -8.14 13.40
C GLN A 147 -12.73 -8.21 11.92
N ALA A 148 -13.32 -7.35 11.08
CA ALA A 148 -12.97 -7.26 9.67
C ALA A 148 -11.51 -6.85 9.47
N LEU A 149 -11.05 -5.80 10.17
CA LEU A 149 -9.66 -5.34 10.09
C LEU A 149 -8.67 -6.43 10.50
N PHE A 150 -8.95 -7.16 11.58
CA PHE A 150 -8.12 -8.30 11.99
C PHE A 150 -8.01 -9.36 10.88
N ASN A 151 -9.10 -9.64 10.20
CA ASN A 151 -9.14 -10.64 9.13
C ASN A 151 -8.38 -10.22 7.87
N VAL A 152 -8.26 -8.92 7.61
CA VAL A 152 -7.58 -8.38 6.42
C VAL A 152 -6.14 -7.95 6.68
N ILE A 153 -5.59 -8.15 7.89
CA ILE A 153 -4.18 -7.85 8.20
C ILE A 153 -3.21 -8.43 7.14
N PRO A 154 -3.34 -9.70 6.71
CA PRO A 154 -2.46 -10.22 5.66
C PRO A 154 -2.58 -9.44 4.34
N GLY A 155 -3.80 -9.04 3.98
CA GLY A 155 -4.06 -8.20 2.81
C GLY A 155 -3.38 -6.83 2.91
N ILE A 156 -3.37 -6.22 4.11
CA ILE A 156 -2.68 -4.93 4.36
C ILE A 156 -1.15 -5.10 4.19
N VAL A 157 -0.57 -6.19 4.71
CA VAL A 157 0.87 -6.47 4.55
C VAL A 157 1.22 -6.74 3.09
N ASN A 158 0.37 -7.47 2.37
CA ASN A 158 0.54 -7.68 0.93
C ASN A 158 0.46 -6.35 0.15
N GLN A 159 -0.40 -5.42 0.60
CA GLN A 159 -0.50 -4.08 0.01
C GLN A 159 0.80 -3.28 0.15
N LEU A 160 1.51 -3.41 1.29
CA LEU A 160 2.84 -2.81 1.45
C LEU A 160 3.83 -3.33 0.41
N THR A 161 3.81 -4.64 0.12
CA THR A 161 4.64 -5.24 -0.94
C THR A 161 4.34 -4.65 -2.32
N THR A 162 3.08 -4.36 -2.59
CA THR A 162 2.64 -3.70 -3.84
C THR A 162 3.14 -2.26 -3.90
N ILE A 163 2.95 -1.49 -2.83
CA ILE A 163 3.40 -0.09 -2.73
C ILE A 163 4.91 0.02 -2.93
N ILE A 164 5.73 -0.87 -2.32
CA ILE A 164 7.18 -0.88 -2.50
C ILE A 164 7.56 -0.98 -3.99
N LYS A 165 6.89 -1.84 -4.75
CA LYS A 165 7.13 -1.96 -6.20
C LYS A 165 6.69 -0.71 -6.96
N GLU A 166 5.59 -0.11 -6.56
CA GLU A 166 5.02 1.08 -7.20
C GLU A 166 5.84 2.34 -6.95
N THR A 167 6.60 2.42 -5.85
CA THR A 167 7.51 3.56 -5.63
C THR A 167 8.54 3.70 -6.73
N SER A 168 8.92 2.59 -7.42
CA SER A 168 9.85 2.61 -8.54
C SER A 168 9.39 3.50 -9.71
N LEU A 169 8.08 3.72 -9.85
CA LEU A 169 7.52 4.65 -10.84
C LEU A 169 7.91 6.10 -10.56
N GLY A 170 8.31 6.40 -9.31
CA GLY A 170 8.83 7.72 -8.93
C GLY A 170 10.11 8.10 -9.66
N SER A 171 10.90 7.13 -10.13
CA SER A 171 12.11 7.38 -10.91
C SER A 171 11.83 8.22 -12.16
N ILE A 172 10.64 8.11 -12.75
CA ILE A 172 10.23 8.79 -13.97
C ILE A 172 10.02 10.30 -13.74
N ILE A 173 9.64 10.67 -12.51
CA ILE A 173 9.49 12.08 -12.08
C ILE A 173 10.65 12.52 -11.18
N ALA A 174 11.81 11.87 -11.31
CA ALA A 174 13.06 12.18 -10.61
C ALA A 174 12.99 12.13 -9.07
N VAL A 175 12.12 11.29 -8.49
CA VAL A 175 12.18 10.96 -7.07
C VAL A 175 13.39 10.06 -6.83
N SER A 176 14.29 10.48 -5.92
CA SER A 176 15.58 9.82 -5.66
C SER A 176 15.45 8.49 -4.89
N GLU A 177 14.39 7.70 -5.16
CA GLU A 177 14.22 6.35 -4.62
C GLU A 177 15.21 5.35 -5.26
N LEU A 178 15.16 4.08 -4.85
CA LEU A 178 16.14 3.08 -5.24
C LEU A 178 16.33 2.94 -6.76
N SER A 179 15.24 2.94 -7.54
CA SER A 179 15.33 2.78 -9.00
C SER A 179 15.97 3.99 -9.67
N TYR A 180 15.67 5.21 -9.19
CA TYR A 180 16.30 6.44 -9.68
C TYR A 180 17.81 6.46 -9.39
N VAL A 181 18.20 6.09 -8.16
CA VAL A 181 19.62 6.00 -7.78
C VAL A 181 20.34 4.95 -8.66
N MET A 182 19.69 3.82 -8.94
CA MET A 182 20.26 2.82 -9.86
C MET A 182 20.42 3.34 -11.30
N LEU A 183 19.50 4.17 -11.79
CA LEU A 183 19.64 4.83 -13.09
C LEU A 183 20.83 5.79 -13.10
N GLN A 184 21.07 6.53 -12.01
CA GLN A 184 22.26 7.38 -11.87
C GLN A 184 23.55 6.56 -11.87
N VAL A 185 23.62 5.45 -11.11
CA VAL A 185 24.75 4.53 -11.13
C VAL A 185 24.97 3.95 -12.53
N ASN A 186 23.91 3.57 -13.24
CA ASN A 186 24.01 3.07 -14.60
C ASN A 186 24.55 4.12 -15.59
N SER A 187 24.25 5.39 -15.37
CA SER A 187 24.79 6.49 -16.19
C SER A 187 26.30 6.70 -15.97
N ASN A 188 26.80 6.39 -14.77
CA ASN A 188 28.22 6.46 -14.45
C ASN A 188 28.98 5.20 -14.93
N GLU A 189 28.35 4.02 -14.83
CA GLU A 189 28.93 2.71 -15.13
C GLU A 189 28.34 2.12 -16.42
N VAL A 190 28.48 2.82 -17.52
CA VAL A 190 27.85 2.49 -18.84
C VAL A 190 28.20 1.09 -19.39
N THR A 191 29.27 0.47 -18.89
CA THR A 191 29.73 -0.86 -19.36
C THR A 191 29.12 -2.04 -18.59
N LYS A 192 28.40 -1.79 -17.48
CA LYS A 192 27.93 -2.83 -16.56
C LYS A 192 26.40 -2.85 -16.35
N PRO A 193 25.53 -2.52 -17.33
CA PRO A 193 24.08 -2.36 -17.08
C PRO A 193 23.42 -3.62 -16.57
N LEU A 194 23.79 -4.80 -17.09
CA LEU A 194 23.23 -6.08 -16.65
C LEU A 194 23.48 -6.33 -15.14
N GLN A 195 24.66 -5.96 -14.65
CA GLN A 195 25.01 -6.13 -13.24
C GLN A 195 24.23 -5.15 -12.36
N ILE A 196 24.05 -3.91 -12.79
CA ILE A 196 23.34 -2.85 -12.06
C ILE A 196 21.86 -3.19 -11.95
N PHE A 197 21.19 -3.49 -13.06
CA PHE A 197 19.79 -3.89 -13.03
C PHE A 197 19.57 -5.26 -12.38
N GLY A 198 20.58 -6.14 -12.40
CA GLY A 198 20.57 -7.38 -11.63
C GLY A 198 20.57 -7.14 -10.12
N ILE A 199 21.36 -6.16 -9.63
CA ILE A 199 21.34 -5.76 -8.20
C ILE A 199 19.99 -5.14 -7.84
N LEU A 200 19.44 -4.26 -8.69
CA LEU A 200 18.12 -3.66 -8.49
C LEU A 200 17.04 -4.72 -8.34
N ALA A 201 16.98 -5.65 -9.30
CA ALA A 201 16.02 -6.74 -9.30
C ALA A 201 16.18 -7.64 -8.07
N ALA A 202 17.41 -7.99 -7.68
CA ALA A 202 17.69 -8.77 -6.48
C ALA A 202 17.26 -8.05 -5.20
N THR A 203 17.48 -6.74 -5.10
CA THR A 203 17.08 -5.95 -3.92
C THR A 203 15.55 -5.92 -3.77
N TYR A 204 14.81 -5.60 -4.83
CA TYR A 204 13.34 -5.66 -4.80
C TYR A 204 12.82 -7.06 -4.55
N PHE A 205 13.45 -8.08 -5.15
CA PHE A 205 13.08 -9.48 -4.92
C PHE A 205 13.22 -9.87 -3.45
N ILE A 206 14.36 -9.58 -2.81
CA ILE A 206 14.61 -9.91 -1.40
C ILE A 206 13.58 -9.22 -0.50
N LEU A 207 13.33 -7.93 -0.71
CA LEU A 207 12.34 -7.18 0.07
C LEU A 207 10.91 -7.75 -0.08
N CYS A 208 10.47 -7.92 -1.32
CA CYS A 208 9.12 -8.40 -1.61
C CYS A 208 8.95 -9.86 -1.17
N PHE A 209 9.99 -10.70 -1.32
CA PHE A 209 9.98 -12.08 -0.86
C PHE A 209 9.87 -12.18 0.67
N ALA A 210 10.67 -11.39 1.41
CA ALA A 210 10.60 -11.34 2.87
C ALA A 210 9.22 -10.93 3.37
N LEU A 211 8.61 -9.89 2.78
CA LEU A 211 7.25 -9.46 3.10
C LEU A 211 6.20 -10.51 2.73
N SER A 212 6.34 -11.16 1.58
CA SER A 212 5.44 -12.24 1.16
C SER A 212 5.48 -13.42 2.12
N GLN A 213 6.66 -13.80 2.62
CA GLN A 213 6.79 -14.84 3.64
C GLN A 213 6.13 -14.42 4.97
N ALA A 214 6.30 -13.15 5.36
CA ALA A 214 5.62 -12.59 6.54
C ALA A 214 4.09 -12.64 6.39
N THR A 215 3.56 -12.28 5.21
CA THR A 215 2.12 -12.39 4.89
C THR A 215 1.62 -13.81 5.04
N GLY A 216 2.30 -14.79 4.41
CA GLY A 216 1.91 -16.20 4.50
C GLY A 216 1.98 -16.78 5.92
N TRP A 217 2.91 -16.32 6.74
CA TRP A 217 2.98 -16.67 8.16
C TRP A 217 1.79 -16.07 8.94
N LEU A 218 1.43 -14.79 8.70
CA LEU A 218 0.28 -14.13 9.30
C LEU A 218 -1.04 -14.82 8.92
N GLU A 219 -1.21 -15.19 7.66
CA GLU A 219 -2.40 -15.91 7.18
C GLU A 219 -2.59 -17.23 7.94
N ARG A 220 -1.53 -18.04 8.04
CA ARG A 220 -1.57 -19.32 8.78
C ARG A 220 -1.91 -19.11 10.24
N ARG A 221 -1.37 -18.07 10.88
CA ARG A 221 -1.62 -17.76 12.28
C ARG A 221 -3.06 -17.30 12.53
N ILE A 222 -3.62 -16.50 11.64
CA ILE A 222 -5.02 -16.02 11.71
C ILE A 222 -5.99 -17.18 11.44
N ALA A 223 -5.73 -18.00 10.42
CA ALA A 223 -6.54 -19.18 10.11
C ALA A 223 -6.57 -20.20 11.27
N GLY A 224 -5.41 -20.46 11.91
CA GLY A 224 -5.34 -21.36 13.07
C GLY A 224 -6.16 -20.89 14.26
N LYS A 225 -6.24 -19.58 14.51
CA LYS A 225 -7.09 -19.02 15.57
C LYS A 225 -8.59 -19.15 15.26
N ARG A 226 -8.99 -19.14 13.99
CA ARG A 226 -10.40 -19.35 13.56
C ARG A 226 -10.81 -20.78 13.74
N THR A 227 -9.99 -21.76 13.33
CA THR A 227 -10.30 -23.20 13.43
C THR A 227 -10.39 -23.64 14.89
N GLY A 228 -9.49 -23.18 15.76
CA GLY A 228 -9.55 -23.46 17.20
C GLY A 228 -10.80 -22.93 17.91
N ARG A 229 -11.34 -21.78 17.43
CA ARG A 229 -12.56 -21.18 17.99
C ARG A 229 -13.82 -21.95 17.57
N VAL A 230 -13.87 -22.44 16.34
CA VAL A 230 -15.00 -23.26 15.83
C VAL A 230 -15.07 -24.61 16.56
N VAL A 231 -13.94 -25.23 16.89
CA VAL A 231 -13.92 -26.51 17.62
C VAL A 231 -14.39 -26.34 19.05
N VAL A 232 -14.09 -25.23 19.74
CA VAL A 232 -14.56 -24.96 21.10
C VAL A 232 -16.06 -24.67 21.12
N GLU A 233 -16.62 -23.97 20.13
CA GLU A 233 -18.06 -23.70 20.03
C GLU A 233 -18.88 -24.95 19.63
N ALA A 234 -18.27 -25.93 18.97
CA ALA A 234 -18.93 -27.18 18.60
C ALA A 234 -18.95 -28.25 19.74
N VAL A 235 -18.17 -28.03 20.78
CA VAL A 235 -18.02 -28.96 21.94
C VAL A 235 -18.71 -28.40 23.20
N ALA A 236 -19.16 -27.15 23.20
CA ALA A 236 -19.90 -26.49 24.26
C ALA A 236 -21.41 -26.47 23.96
#